data_84c6bf867eb06917781c98fec31272d7
#
_entry.id   84c6bf867eb06917781c98fec31272d7
#
_cell.length_a   1.000
_cell.length_b   1.000
_cell.length_c   1.000
_cell.angle_alpha   90.00
_cell.angle_beta   90.00
_cell.angle_gamma   90.00
#
_symmetry.space_group_name_H-M   'P 1'
#
loop_
_entity.id
_entity.type
_entity.pdbx_description
1 polymer ?
#
loop_
_entity_poly.entity_id
_entity_poly.type
_entity_poly.pdbx_seq_one_letter_code
_entity_poly.pdbx_strand_id
1 'polypeptide(L)'
;MVNVIGLGYIGLPTALMLAAHGVEVVGTDLNEALVGKLAAGELTFEEKGLDSLFEDARAGGIRFSTEYQRAEVYIVSVPTPYDKHTKKADASYVVAAVKTLLKVAPKDAIAVIESTISPGTIDREIRPLLDGASLHLAH
;
A
#
# COMPACT_ATOMS: atom_id res chain seq x y z
N MET A 1 8.79 -10.38 -4.34
CA MET A 1 7.92 -9.29 -4.87
C MET A 1 7.24 -8.57 -3.72
N VAL A 2 7.12 -7.24 -3.83
CA VAL A 2 6.40 -6.36 -2.88
C VAL A 2 5.14 -5.83 -3.56
N ASN A 3 4.00 -5.87 -2.88
CA ASN A 3 2.77 -5.20 -3.31
C ASN A 3 2.50 -4.00 -2.39
N VAL A 4 2.60 -2.80 -2.94
CA VAL A 4 2.28 -1.55 -2.22
C VAL A 4 0.82 -1.19 -2.49
N ILE A 5 0.02 -1.05 -1.43
CA ILE A 5 -1.43 -0.86 -1.47
C ILE A 5 -1.77 0.55 -1.03
N GLY A 6 -2.38 1.32 -1.93
CA GLY A 6 -2.60 2.76 -1.79
C GLY A 6 -1.46 3.54 -2.42
N LEU A 7 -1.75 4.28 -3.51
CA LEU A 7 -0.77 5.02 -4.31
C LEU A 7 -0.95 6.55 -4.15
N GLY A 8 -1.23 6.96 -2.93
CA GLY A 8 -1.26 8.37 -2.55
C GLY A 8 0.12 8.95 -2.27
N TYR A 9 0.17 10.07 -1.52
CA TYR A 9 1.40 10.83 -1.23
C TYR A 9 2.50 10.04 -0.49
N ILE A 10 2.15 8.95 0.19
CA ILE A 10 3.13 8.09 0.88
C ILE A 10 3.40 6.83 0.08
N GLY A 11 2.36 6.09 -0.30
CA GLY A 11 2.53 4.78 -0.94
C GLY A 11 3.15 4.84 -2.32
N LEU A 12 2.84 5.86 -3.14
CA LEU A 12 3.47 5.98 -4.45
C LEU A 12 4.99 6.20 -4.34
N PRO A 13 5.50 7.21 -3.58
CA PRO A 13 6.96 7.35 -3.41
C PRO A 13 7.63 6.11 -2.82
N THR A 14 7.00 5.43 -1.85
CA THR A 14 7.51 4.18 -1.29
C THR A 14 7.65 3.09 -2.37
N ALA A 15 6.62 2.91 -3.20
CA ALA A 15 6.65 1.94 -4.31
C ALA A 15 7.73 2.26 -5.33
N LEU A 16 7.85 3.54 -5.71
CA LEU A 16 8.84 4.00 -6.69
C LEU A 16 10.25 3.81 -6.16
N MET A 17 10.51 4.16 -4.89
CA MET A 17 11.84 4.02 -4.28
C MET A 17 12.28 2.56 -4.26
N LEU A 18 11.41 1.64 -3.86
CA LEU A 18 11.73 0.21 -3.86
C LEU A 18 12.06 -0.30 -5.26
N ALA A 19 11.25 0.08 -6.26
CA ALA A 19 11.46 -0.36 -7.64
C ALA A 19 12.73 0.23 -8.25
N ALA A 20 13.02 1.51 -8.01
CA ALA A 20 14.26 2.16 -8.46
C ALA A 20 15.52 1.51 -7.87
N HIS A 21 15.41 0.85 -6.72
CA HIS A 21 16.51 0.10 -6.09
C HIS A 21 16.48 -1.41 -6.38
N GLY A 22 15.78 -1.82 -7.43
CA GLY A 22 15.82 -3.19 -7.95
C GLY A 22 14.90 -4.18 -7.24
N VAL A 23 13.94 -3.71 -6.43
CA VAL A 23 12.92 -4.58 -5.86
C VAL A 23 11.79 -4.78 -6.89
N GLU A 24 11.33 -6.01 -7.07
CA GLU A 24 10.14 -6.28 -7.87
C GLU A 24 8.90 -5.76 -7.15
N VAL A 25 8.25 -4.72 -7.71
CA VAL A 25 7.12 -4.01 -7.08
C VAL A 25 5.90 -3.99 -7.97
N VAL A 26 4.74 -4.20 -7.35
CA VAL A 26 3.44 -3.84 -7.91
C VAL A 26 2.81 -2.78 -7.02
N GLY A 27 2.50 -1.61 -7.57
CA GLY A 27 1.69 -0.60 -6.92
C GLY A 27 0.21 -0.88 -7.18
N THR A 28 -0.60 -0.94 -6.14
CA THR A 28 -2.04 -1.23 -6.24
C THR A 28 -2.87 -0.11 -5.65
N ASP A 29 -3.88 0.34 -6.39
CA ASP A 29 -4.87 1.29 -5.92
C ASP A 29 -6.25 0.95 -6.52
N LEU A 30 -7.32 1.18 -5.76
CA LEU A 30 -8.69 0.94 -6.23
C LEU A 30 -9.18 1.99 -7.24
N ASN A 31 -8.47 3.12 -7.34
CA ASN A 31 -8.79 4.18 -8.28
C ASN A 31 -8.25 3.85 -9.68
N GLU A 32 -9.10 3.34 -10.55
CA GLU A 32 -8.77 2.96 -11.93
C GLU A 32 -8.14 4.11 -12.73
N ALA A 33 -8.63 5.34 -12.55
CA ALA A 33 -8.10 6.49 -13.27
C ALA A 33 -6.67 6.83 -12.84
N LEU A 34 -6.37 6.70 -11.53
CA LEU A 34 -5.03 6.88 -10.98
C LEU A 34 -4.08 5.80 -11.51
N VAL A 35 -4.48 4.54 -11.43
CA VAL A 35 -3.69 3.40 -11.93
C VAL A 35 -3.44 3.53 -13.43
N GLY A 36 -4.45 3.93 -14.21
CA GLY A 36 -4.32 4.15 -15.65
C GLY A 36 -3.31 5.24 -16.01
N LYS A 37 -3.30 6.37 -15.29
CA LYS A 37 -2.30 7.44 -15.47
C LYS A 37 -0.89 6.95 -15.17
N LEU A 38 -0.68 6.32 -14.02
CA LEU A 38 0.62 5.79 -13.63
C LEU A 38 1.14 4.74 -14.63
N ALA A 39 0.28 3.86 -15.11
CA ALA A 39 0.63 2.87 -16.14
C ALA A 39 0.98 3.53 -17.48
N ALA A 40 0.34 4.65 -17.82
CA ALA A 40 0.65 5.45 -19.01
C ALA A 40 1.94 6.30 -18.86
N GLY A 41 2.54 6.35 -17.67
CA GLY A 41 3.74 7.13 -17.42
C GLY A 41 3.47 8.57 -16.96
N GLU A 42 2.28 8.81 -16.40
CA GLU A 42 1.87 10.13 -15.90
C GLU A 42 1.81 10.12 -14.36
N LEU A 43 2.56 11.03 -13.73
CA LEU A 43 2.45 11.26 -12.29
C LEU A 43 1.11 11.94 -11.93
N THR A 44 0.60 11.62 -10.75
CA THR A 44 -0.69 12.11 -10.27
C THR A 44 -0.59 13.30 -9.33
N PHE A 45 0.62 13.65 -8.90
CA PHE A 45 0.96 14.85 -8.14
C PHE A 45 2.42 15.23 -8.35
N GLU A 46 2.76 16.47 -8.02
CA GLU A 46 4.10 17.02 -8.15
C GLU A 46 4.81 17.03 -6.80
N GLU A 47 6.03 16.52 -6.76
CA GLU A 47 6.94 16.60 -5.62
C GLU A 47 8.37 16.64 -6.13
N LYS A 48 9.22 17.40 -5.46
CA LYS A 48 10.62 17.55 -5.87
C LYS A 48 11.34 16.21 -5.91
N GLY A 49 11.84 15.86 -7.09
CA GLY A 49 12.59 14.62 -7.33
C GLY A 49 11.70 13.39 -7.63
N LEU A 50 10.38 13.54 -7.56
CA LEU A 50 9.46 12.42 -7.86
C LEU A 50 9.52 12.02 -9.34
N ASP A 51 9.70 12.98 -10.26
CA ASP A 51 9.80 12.70 -11.70
C ASP A 51 10.98 11.77 -12.02
N SER A 52 12.18 12.08 -11.52
CA SER A 52 13.36 11.23 -11.75
C SER A 52 13.21 9.87 -11.09
N LEU A 53 12.65 9.81 -9.88
CA LEU A 53 12.39 8.57 -9.18
C LEU A 53 11.37 7.69 -9.94
N PHE A 54 10.37 8.32 -10.55
CA PHE A 54 9.37 7.62 -11.37
C PHE A 54 9.99 6.99 -12.62
N GLU A 55 10.85 7.74 -13.34
CA GLU A 55 11.56 7.21 -14.50
C GLU A 55 12.50 6.04 -14.10
N ASP A 56 13.23 6.17 -13.00
CA ASP A 56 14.09 5.10 -12.50
C ASP A 56 13.26 3.85 -12.10
N ALA A 57 12.13 4.04 -11.45
CA ALA A 57 11.23 2.94 -11.07
C ALA A 57 10.62 2.25 -12.31
N ARG A 58 10.26 3.02 -13.35
CA ARG A 58 9.78 2.47 -14.62
C ARG A 58 10.87 1.65 -15.34
N ALA A 59 12.08 2.16 -15.36
CA ALA A 59 13.24 1.41 -15.85
C ALA A 59 13.48 0.13 -15.04
N GLY A 60 13.21 0.16 -13.71
CA GLY A 60 13.24 -0.98 -12.80
C GLY A 60 12.08 -1.97 -12.97
N GLY A 61 11.10 -1.66 -13.83
CA GLY A 61 10.00 -2.56 -14.17
C GLY A 61 8.82 -2.55 -13.19
N ILE A 62 8.58 -1.43 -12.49
CA ILE A 62 7.38 -1.28 -11.66
C ILE A 62 6.10 -1.50 -12.47
N ARG A 63 5.14 -2.18 -11.89
CA ARG A 63 3.81 -2.39 -12.47
C ARG A 63 2.74 -1.75 -11.58
N PHE A 64 1.62 -1.37 -12.19
CA PHE A 64 0.47 -0.80 -11.50
C PHE A 64 -0.78 -1.64 -11.78
N SER A 65 -1.64 -1.83 -10.78
CA SER A 65 -2.82 -2.70 -10.86
C SER A 65 -3.95 -2.16 -9.96
N THR A 66 -5.18 -2.42 -10.34
CA THR A 66 -6.36 -2.22 -9.48
C THR A 66 -6.62 -3.42 -8.58
N GLU A 67 -5.97 -4.55 -8.85
CA GLU A 67 -6.14 -5.79 -8.10
C GLU A 67 -4.92 -6.10 -7.24
N TYR A 68 -5.15 -6.60 -6.03
CA TYR A 68 -4.10 -7.05 -5.13
C TYR A 68 -3.39 -8.26 -5.73
N GLN A 69 -2.07 -8.21 -5.72
CA GLN A 69 -1.23 -9.26 -6.26
C GLN A 69 -0.72 -10.19 -5.14
N ARG A 70 -0.47 -11.45 -5.49
CA ARG A 70 0.19 -12.39 -4.58
C ARG A 70 1.65 -12.00 -4.40
N ALA A 71 2.02 -11.61 -3.17
CA ALA A 71 3.36 -11.09 -2.83
C ALA A 71 3.84 -11.61 -1.47
N GLU A 72 5.14 -11.66 -1.26
CA GLU A 72 5.73 -12.01 0.04
C GLU A 72 5.61 -10.88 1.06
N VAL A 73 5.59 -9.64 0.56
CA VAL A 73 5.49 -8.43 1.40
C VAL A 73 4.40 -7.52 0.86
N TYR A 74 3.56 -7.06 1.75
CA TYR A 74 2.54 -6.05 1.49
C TYR A 74 2.85 -4.80 2.30
N ILE A 75 2.81 -3.62 1.67
CA ILE A 75 2.91 -2.33 2.34
C ILE A 75 1.56 -1.65 2.18
N VAL A 76 0.86 -1.41 3.29
CA VAL A 76 -0.47 -0.81 3.29
C VAL A 76 -0.37 0.66 3.63
N SER A 77 -0.57 1.52 2.62
CA SER A 77 -0.48 2.99 2.67
C SER A 77 -1.79 3.65 2.25
N VAL A 78 -2.90 3.11 2.71
CA VAL A 78 -4.24 3.61 2.39
C VAL A 78 -4.61 4.82 3.24
N PRO A 79 -5.55 5.68 2.79
CA PRO A 79 -5.99 6.85 3.55
C PRO A 79 -6.56 6.48 4.92
N THR A 80 -6.31 7.36 5.91
CA THR A 80 -6.88 7.28 7.26
C THR A 80 -7.49 8.64 7.60
N PRO A 81 -8.70 8.96 7.07
CA PRO A 81 -9.32 10.25 7.30
C PRO A 81 -9.48 10.54 8.80
N TYR A 82 -9.15 11.76 9.19
CA TYR A 82 -9.31 12.20 10.57
C TYR A 82 -10.70 12.80 10.79
N ASP A 83 -11.47 12.22 11.70
CA ASP A 83 -12.76 12.75 12.13
C ASP A 83 -12.54 13.79 13.23
N LYS A 84 -12.86 15.05 12.92
CA LYS A 84 -12.73 16.20 13.85
C LYS A 84 -13.68 16.10 15.06
N HIS A 85 -14.81 15.42 14.93
CA HIS A 85 -15.79 15.27 16.00
C HIS A 85 -15.38 14.20 17.00
N THR A 86 -15.01 13.02 16.52
CA THR A 86 -14.55 11.91 17.37
C THR A 86 -13.09 12.02 17.75
N LYS A 87 -12.32 12.92 17.10
CA LYS A 87 -10.85 13.08 17.25
C LYS A 87 -10.10 11.78 17.04
N LYS A 88 -10.54 10.94 16.12
CA LYS A 88 -9.93 9.66 15.77
C LYS A 88 -9.65 9.58 14.28
N ALA A 89 -8.58 8.85 13.92
CA ALA A 89 -8.36 8.43 12.54
C ALA A 89 -9.30 7.26 12.23
N ASP A 90 -9.95 7.32 11.06
CA ASP A 90 -10.79 6.24 10.56
C ASP A 90 -9.90 5.14 9.97
N ALA A 91 -9.86 3.99 10.60
CA ALA A 91 -9.08 2.84 10.18
C ALA A 91 -9.83 1.90 9.21
N SER A 92 -11.04 2.24 8.79
CA SER A 92 -11.88 1.37 7.96
C SER A 92 -11.20 0.96 6.65
N TYR A 93 -10.45 1.87 6.01
CA TYR A 93 -9.70 1.58 4.81
C TYR A 93 -8.55 0.58 5.06
N VAL A 94 -7.86 0.70 6.21
CA VAL A 94 -6.80 -0.24 6.60
C VAL A 94 -7.40 -1.63 6.86
N VAL A 95 -8.52 -1.69 7.58
CA VAL A 95 -9.26 -2.93 7.83
C VAL A 95 -9.71 -3.59 6.51
N ALA A 96 -10.27 -2.81 5.57
CA ALA A 96 -10.68 -3.31 4.27
C ALA A 96 -9.49 -3.83 3.45
N ALA A 97 -8.37 -3.10 3.46
CA ALA A 97 -7.15 -3.51 2.78
C ALA A 97 -6.62 -4.84 3.34
N VAL A 98 -6.52 -4.98 4.66
CA VAL A 98 -6.09 -6.23 5.31
C VAL A 98 -7.03 -7.40 4.98
N LYS A 99 -8.34 -7.21 5.02
CA LYS A 99 -9.31 -8.25 4.62
C LYS A 99 -9.13 -8.69 3.17
N THR A 100 -8.76 -7.77 2.29
CA THR A 100 -8.55 -8.08 0.87
C THR A 100 -7.22 -8.79 0.66
N LEU A 101 -6.13 -8.32 1.26
CA LEU A 101 -4.84 -8.98 1.13
C LEU A 101 -4.84 -10.41 1.69
N LEU A 102 -5.60 -10.69 2.75
CA LEU A 102 -5.72 -12.03 3.33
C LEU A 102 -6.29 -13.08 2.34
N LYS A 103 -7.02 -12.62 1.30
CA LYS A 103 -7.55 -13.52 0.27
C LYS A 103 -6.50 -13.96 -0.74
N VAL A 104 -5.41 -13.20 -0.90
CA VAL A 104 -4.40 -13.41 -1.93
C VAL A 104 -3.00 -13.67 -1.36
N ALA A 105 -2.76 -13.29 -0.10
CA ALA A 105 -1.46 -13.44 0.54
C ALA A 105 -1.04 -14.91 0.64
N PRO A 106 0.20 -15.25 0.27
CA PRO A 106 0.74 -16.57 0.53
C PRO A 106 0.95 -16.76 2.04
N LYS A 107 1.12 -18.04 2.42
CA LYS A 107 1.51 -18.40 3.78
C LYS A 107 2.82 -17.68 4.17
N ASP A 108 2.86 -17.20 5.41
CA ASP A 108 4.02 -16.52 6.01
C ASP A 108 4.41 -15.20 5.31
N ALA A 109 3.49 -14.59 4.56
CA ALA A 109 3.66 -13.23 4.04
C ALA A 109 3.75 -12.20 5.18
N ILE A 110 4.37 -11.07 4.87
CA ILE A 110 4.50 -9.93 5.79
C ILE A 110 3.59 -8.80 5.33
N ALA A 111 2.76 -8.28 6.22
CA ALA A 111 2.00 -7.05 5.99
C ALA A 111 2.56 -5.94 6.89
N VAL A 112 3.03 -4.87 6.26
CA VAL A 112 3.49 -3.64 6.92
C VAL A 112 2.40 -2.60 6.83
N ILE A 113 1.86 -2.15 7.95
CA ILE A 113 0.90 -1.04 7.99
C ILE A 113 1.68 0.27 8.06
N GLU A 114 1.78 0.97 6.96
CA GLU A 114 2.44 2.28 6.85
C GLU A 114 1.44 3.43 7.08
N SER A 115 0.14 3.16 6.93
CA SER A 115 -0.92 4.14 7.20
C SER A 115 -0.85 4.67 8.63
N THR A 116 -1.06 5.98 8.79
CA THR A 116 -1.13 6.62 10.11
C THR A 116 -2.42 6.22 10.81
N ILE A 117 -2.31 5.47 11.90
CA ILE A 117 -3.44 5.00 12.70
C ILE A 117 -3.27 5.36 14.17
N SER A 118 -4.40 5.45 14.89
CA SER A 118 -4.38 5.76 16.31
C SER A 118 -3.78 4.61 17.14
N PRO A 119 -3.09 4.90 18.26
CA PRO A 119 -2.57 3.86 19.15
C PRO A 119 -3.64 2.84 19.56
N GLY A 120 -3.27 1.57 19.55
CA GLY A 120 -4.14 0.43 19.86
C GLY A 120 -5.10 0.00 18.75
N THR A 121 -5.11 0.66 17.58
CA THR A 121 -5.93 0.24 16.43
C THR A 121 -5.52 -1.14 15.93
N ILE A 122 -4.22 -1.42 15.88
CA ILE A 122 -3.70 -2.74 15.48
C ILE A 122 -4.33 -3.85 16.31
N ASP A 123 -4.29 -3.71 17.64
CA ASP A 123 -4.76 -4.78 18.54
C ASP A 123 -6.28 -4.93 18.52
N ARG A 124 -7.02 -3.82 18.38
CA ARG A 124 -8.48 -3.85 18.39
C ARG A 124 -9.12 -4.27 17.08
N GLU A 125 -8.54 -3.83 15.94
CA GLU A 125 -9.23 -3.90 14.65
C GLU A 125 -8.50 -4.76 13.62
N ILE A 126 -7.17 -4.86 13.71
CA ILE A 126 -6.38 -5.59 12.70
C ILE A 126 -6.01 -6.99 13.20
N ARG A 127 -5.47 -7.11 14.41
CA ARG A 127 -5.02 -8.41 14.95
C ARG A 127 -6.12 -9.47 14.98
N PRO A 128 -7.39 -9.17 15.34
CA PRO A 128 -8.47 -10.17 15.29
C PRO A 128 -8.76 -10.71 13.89
N LEU A 129 -8.43 -9.94 12.82
CA LEU A 129 -8.60 -10.41 11.45
C LEU A 129 -7.57 -11.48 11.07
N LEU A 130 -6.47 -11.55 11.80
CA LEU A 130 -5.36 -12.46 11.53
C LEU A 130 -5.49 -13.80 12.26
N ASP A 131 -6.53 -13.98 13.10
CA ASP A 131 -6.75 -15.23 13.84
C ASP A 131 -6.88 -16.39 12.85
N GLY A 132 -5.98 -17.36 12.97
CA GLY A 132 -5.89 -18.51 12.07
C GLY A 132 -5.22 -18.24 10.71
N ALA A 133 -4.82 -17.00 10.42
CA ALA A 133 -4.06 -16.66 9.22
C ALA A 133 -2.56 -16.79 9.47
N SER A 134 -1.82 -17.29 8.48
CA SER A 134 -0.37 -17.35 8.49
C SER A 134 0.20 -16.07 7.86
N LEU A 135 0.01 -14.94 8.53
CA LEU A 135 0.47 -13.62 8.09
C LEU A 135 1.21 -12.93 9.24
N HIS A 136 2.39 -12.40 8.94
CA HIS A 136 3.15 -11.58 9.89
C HIS A 136 2.77 -10.11 9.75
N LEU A 137 2.57 -9.41 10.86
CA LEU A 137 2.18 -8.01 10.89
C LEU A 137 3.30 -7.15 11.47
N ALA A 138 3.62 -6.05 10.78
CA ALA A 138 4.49 -4.98 11.23
C ALA A 138 3.78 -3.61 11.13
N HIS A 139 4.16 -2.67 11.99
CA HIS A 139 3.65 -1.30 12.00
C HIS A 139 4.73 -0.34 12.49
#